data_93cab4c1d4e194def8e8d1a8e1a2fa9b
#
_entry.id   93cab4c1d4e194def8e8d1a8e1a2fa9b
#
_cell.length_a   1.000
_cell.length_b   1.000
_cell.length_c   1.000
_cell.angle_alpha   90.00
_cell.angle_beta   90.00
_cell.angle_gamma   90.00
#
_symmetry.space_group_name_H-M   'P 1'
#
loop_
_entity.id
_entity.type
_entity.pdbx_description
1 polymer ?
#
loop_
_entity_poly.entity_id
_entity_poly.type
_entity_poly.pdbx_seq_one_letter_code
_entity_poly.pdbx_strand_id
1 'polypeptide(L)'
;QKEIDRAYQKLIGKFDSSEDKKESLDKPTLKEKIEMAQEAYDTLSNKEKREAYDAVAQVKKKLEPSTPVKPGPLQFMGRKGQSKNPKHQNVYQDFFGFSEKPFDLTPDPKYLYLSPKHKEVLAHLVYGLQENNGFLKIVGEVGTGKTMICRSFLRELRTDFNIAYIFNPAINELELLQTINSELGLPGKSKSKKKLIDLLNAFLLEERAKGHRVVVIIDEAQDLEPKVMEQLRLLSNLETDTEKLIQIVLIGQPELEKVLAKDGLRQLRQRITIQWELLPLNLEETRGYIQHRLNVALGKGKVRFSRQAVETVYRFSRGIPRMINVICDRTLLIAYTEGTKKIIPKIVKTAVKDIGNLVPLESWASKIWKLVIPSAIAAGIGFFAMNFFALPEFDNK
;
A
#
# COMPACT_ATOMS: atom_id res chain seq x y z
N GLN A 1 -26.96 20.64 -4.56
CA GLN A 1 -26.99 20.04 -5.91
C GLN A 1 -27.07 21.12 -6.98
N LYS A 2 -28.08 22.03 -6.97
CA LYS A 2 -28.25 23.11 -7.96
C LYS A 2 -27.03 24.04 -8.13
N GLU A 3 -26.26 24.27 -7.07
CA GLU A 3 -25.04 25.08 -7.13
C GLU A 3 -23.87 24.30 -7.79
N ILE A 4 -23.77 23.01 -7.50
CA ILE A 4 -22.76 22.11 -8.11
C ILE A 4 -23.04 22.01 -9.62
N ASP A 5 -24.29 21.79 -10.01
CA ASP A 5 -24.71 21.71 -11.39
C ASP A 5 -24.39 23.02 -12.16
N ARG A 6 -24.68 24.19 -11.54
CA ARG A 6 -24.36 25.52 -12.12
C ARG A 6 -22.83 25.72 -12.25
N ALA A 7 -22.07 25.32 -11.25
CA ALA A 7 -20.61 25.47 -11.27
C ALA A 7 -20.02 24.59 -12.38
N TYR A 8 -20.48 23.36 -12.53
CA TYR A 8 -20.05 22.43 -13.56
C TYR A 8 -20.38 22.97 -14.98
N GLN A 9 -21.60 23.41 -15.22
CA GLN A 9 -22.02 24.00 -16.52
C GLN A 9 -21.18 25.24 -16.87
N LYS A 10 -20.89 26.11 -15.89
CA LYS A 10 -20.03 27.28 -16.06
C LYS A 10 -18.58 26.92 -16.40
N LEU A 11 -18.10 25.80 -15.88
CA LEU A 11 -16.72 25.32 -16.08
C LEU A 11 -16.58 24.70 -17.48
N ILE A 12 -17.53 23.87 -17.90
CA ILE A 12 -17.58 23.29 -19.26
C ILE A 12 -17.74 24.38 -20.32
N GLY A 13 -18.66 25.34 -20.12
CA GLY A 13 -18.85 26.45 -21.05
C GLY A 13 -17.60 27.37 -21.20
N LYS A 14 -16.73 27.43 -20.20
CA LYS A 14 -15.43 28.11 -20.34
C LYS A 14 -14.41 27.31 -21.17
N PHE A 15 -14.49 25.98 -21.12
CA PHE A 15 -13.60 25.12 -21.92
C PHE A 15 -14.00 25.10 -23.40
N ASP A 16 -15.32 25.16 -23.72
CA ASP A 16 -15.81 25.25 -25.09
C ASP A 16 -15.53 26.60 -25.76
N SER A 17 -15.36 27.67 -24.96
CA SER A 17 -15.11 29.02 -25.47
C SER A 17 -13.63 29.40 -25.58
N SER A 18 -12.69 28.56 -25.12
CA SER A 18 -11.27 28.81 -25.21
C SER A 18 -10.62 28.09 -26.41
N GLU A 19 -10.78 28.66 -27.59
CA GLU A 19 -9.84 28.46 -28.71
C GLU A 19 -8.52 29.18 -28.39
N ASP A 20 -7.71 28.63 -27.52
CA ASP A 20 -6.35 29.16 -27.31
C ASP A 20 -5.30 28.27 -27.97
N LYS A 21 -4.91 28.72 -29.15
CA LYS A 21 -3.69 28.38 -29.87
C LYS A 21 -2.48 28.79 -29.05
N LYS A 22 -1.91 27.91 -28.28
CA LYS A 22 -0.46 27.76 -27.98
C LYS A 22 -0.29 26.69 -26.91
N GLU A 23 0.02 25.48 -27.34
CA GLU A 23 0.51 24.42 -26.47
C GLU A 23 1.86 24.79 -25.86
N SER A 24 1.87 25.03 -24.56
CA SER A 24 3.08 24.86 -23.75
C SER A 24 3.07 23.45 -23.14
N LEU A 25 4.15 22.73 -23.25
CA LEU A 25 4.31 21.30 -22.91
C LEU A 25 4.01 20.89 -21.44
N ASP A 26 3.59 21.80 -20.58
CA ASP A 26 3.41 21.59 -19.14
C ASP A 26 1.97 21.83 -18.64
N LYS A 27 0.99 22.04 -19.52
CA LYS A 27 -0.42 22.21 -19.11
C LYS A 27 -1.25 21.01 -19.55
N PRO A 28 -2.20 20.55 -18.71
CA PRO A 28 -3.11 19.46 -19.09
C PRO A 28 -3.89 19.85 -20.34
N THR A 29 -4.07 18.89 -21.26
CA THR A 29 -4.83 19.07 -22.49
C THR A 29 -6.28 19.41 -22.18
N LEU A 30 -7.00 20.03 -23.12
CA LEU A 30 -8.43 20.37 -22.96
C LEU A 30 -9.24 19.13 -22.56
N LYS A 31 -8.94 17.98 -23.15
CA LYS A 31 -9.58 16.69 -22.83
C LYS A 31 -9.34 16.28 -21.39
N GLU A 32 -8.12 16.38 -20.89
CA GLU A 32 -7.78 16.07 -19.49
C GLU A 32 -8.49 17.02 -18.51
N LYS A 33 -8.65 18.30 -18.86
CA LYS A 33 -9.40 19.26 -18.04
C LYS A 33 -10.89 18.95 -17.98
N ILE A 34 -11.47 18.49 -19.08
CA ILE A 34 -12.88 18.07 -19.14
C ILE A 34 -13.07 16.79 -18.33
N GLU A 35 -12.18 15.80 -18.45
CA GLU A 35 -12.20 14.57 -17.65
C GLU A 35 -12.09 14.86 -16.14
N MET A 36 -11.17 15.76 -15.74
CA MET A 36 -11.06 16.18 -14.34
C MET A 36 -12.29 16.91 -13.82
N ALA A 37 -12.94 17.74 -14.66
CA ALA A 37 -14.17 18.44 -14.30
C ALA A 37 -15.35 17.47 -14.16
N GLN A 38 -15.42 16.45 -15.01
CA GLN A 38 -16.41 15.38 -14.94
C GLN A 38 -16.25 14.55 -13.67
N GLU A 39 -15.02 14.13 -13.36
CA GLU A 39 -14.70 13.35 -12.15
C GLU A 39 -15.04 14.14 -10.87
N ALA A 40 -14.71 15.44 -10.86
CA ALA A 40 -15.07 16.33 -9.76
C ALA A 40 -16.60 16.46 -9.60
N TYR A 41 -17.32 16.59 -10.70
CA TYR A 41 -18.80 16.63 -10.70
C TYR A 41 -19.41 15.34 -10.17
N ASP A 42 -18.94 14.17 -10.65
CA ASP A 42 -19.41 12.86 -10.22
C ASP A 42 -19.15 12.60 -8.74
N THR A 43 -18.05 13.15 -8.22
CA THR A 43 -17.72 13.06 -6.79
C THR A 43 -18.60 13.96 -5.93
N LEU A 44 -18.82 15.22 -6.36
CA LEU A 44 -19.57 16.21 -5.59
C LEU A 44 -21.09 16.08 -5.71
N SER A 45 -21.57 15.49 -6.81
CA SER A 45 -23.00 15.26 -7.05
C SER A 45 -23.56 14.04 -6.31
N ASN A 46 -22.72 13.07 -5.98
CA ASN A 46 -23.07 11.89 -5.18
C ASN A 46 -22.86 12.18 -3.70
N LYS A 47 -23.91 12.06 -2.88
CA LYS A 47 -23.87 12.38 -1.45
C LYS A 47 -22.83 11.55 -0.68
N GLU A 48 -22.74 10.25 -0.93
CA GLU A 48 -21.78 9.36 -0.27
C GLU A 48 -20.33 9.67 -0.67
N LYS A 49 -20.07 9.87 -1.97
CA LYS A 49 -18.74 10.27 -2.46
C LYS A 49 -18.33 11.64 -1.94
N ARG A 50 -19.26 12.56 -1.81
CA ARG A 50 -19.03 13.90 -1.27
C ARG A 50 -18.69 13.84 0.21
N GLU A 51 -19.42 13.09 1.02
CA GLU A 51 -19.14 12.91 2.44
C GLU A 51 -17.75 12.29 2.65
N ALA A 52 -17.38 11.28 1.86
CA ALA A 52 -16.05 10.71 1.85
C ALA A 52 -14.96 11.73 1.44
N TYR A 53 -15.23 12.55 0.43
CA TYR A 53 -14.32 13.62 -0.02
C TYR A 53 -14.17 14.72 1.03
N ASP A 54 -15.27 15.15 1.66
CA ASP A 54 -15.26 16.18 2.71
C ASP A 54 -14.52 15.68 3.96
N ALA A 55 -14.66 14.40 4.33
CA ALA A 55 -13.86 13.77 5.38
C ALA A 55 -12.35 13.83 5.07
N VAL A 56 -11.95 13.50 3.84
CA VAL A 56 -10.55 13.59 3.37
C VAL A 56 -10.09 15.05 3.31
N ALA A 57 -10.95 15.98 2.89
CA ALA A 57 -10.61 17.41 2.82
C ALA A 57 -10.44 18.03 4.20
N GLN A 58 -11.22 17.61 5.21
CA GLN A 58 -11.05 18.02 6.61
C GLN A 58 -9.72 17.46 7.18
N VAL A 59 -9.37 16.22 6.85
CA VAL A 59 -8.07 15.63 7.16
C VAL A 59 -6.96 16.46 6.52
N LYS A 60 -7.09 16.83 5.25
CA LYS A 60 -6.12 17.66 4.52
C LYS A 60 -5.97 19.07 5.11
N LYS A 61 -7.05 19.68 5.59
CA LYS A 61 -7.04 21.01 6.22
C LYS A 61 -6.38 20.98 7.61
N LYS A 62 -6.43 19.83 8.31
CA LYS A 62 -5.65 19.58 9.54
C LYS A 62 -4.17 19.25 9.27
N LEU A 63 -3.81 18.91 8.03
CA LEU A 63 -2.45 18.58 7.56
C LEU A 63 -1.57 19.79 7.21
N GLU A 64 -2.11 21.00 7.15
CA GLU A 64 -1.29 22.20 7.04
C GLU A 64 -0.54 22.41 8.36
N PRO A 65 0.80 22.58 8.35
CA PRO A 65 1.61 22.55 9.55
C PRO A 65 1.37 23.79 10.41
N SER A 66 0.44 23.70 11.36
CA SER A 66 0.38 24.61 12.48
C SER A 66 1.35 24.10 13.55
N THR A 67 2.50 24.77 13.69
CA THR A 67 3.51 24.68 14.76
C THR A 67 3.94 23.30 15.27
N PRO A 68 5.24 23.06 15.53
CA PRO A 68 5.76 21.76 15.92
C PRO A 68 5.27 21.35 17.30
N VAL A 69 4.33 20.43 17.36
CA VAL A 69 3.92 19.76 18.60
C VAL A 69 5.03 18.81 19.00
N LYS A 70 5.57 19.01 20.22
CA LYS A 70 6.55 18.09 20.82
C LYS A 70 5.98 16.68 20.88
N PRO A 71 6.71 15.66 20.40
CA PRO A 71 6.23 14.28 20.44
C PRO A 71 6.20 13.77 21.89
N GLY A 72 5.04 13.32 22.34
CA GLY A 72 4.91 12.50 23.56
C GLY A 72 5.59 11.12 23.37
N PRO A 73 5.89 10.39 24.44
CA PRO A 73 6.83 9.28 24.41
C PRO A 73 6.23 8.01 23.81
N LEU A 74 6.33 7.85 22.49
CA LEU A 74 6.51 6.55 21.89
C LEU A 74 8.00 6.27 21.91
N GLN A 75 8.43 5.54 22.91
CA GLN A 75 9.74 4.91 22.87
C GLN A 75 9.72 3.81 21.84
N PHE A 76 9.87 4.19 20.55
CA PHE A 76 10.54 3.29 19.64
C PHE A 76 11.95 3.10 20.21
N MET A 77 12.28 1.90 20.64
CA MET A 77 13.65 1.46 20.79
C MET A 77 14.33 1.40 19.40
N GLY A 78 14.38 2.53 18.73
CA GLY A 78 15.39 2.84 17.74
C GLY A 78 16.56 3.36 18.53
N ARG A 79 17.59 2.55 18.70
CA ARG A 79 18.90 2.98 19.20
C ARG A 79 19.21 4.34 18.60
N LYS A 80 19.27 5.39 19.43
CA LYS A 80 20.00 6.61 19.14
C LYS A 80 21.48 6.24 19.09
N GLY A 81 21.87 5.54 18.03
CA GLY A 81 23.22 5.52 17.58
C GLY A 81 23.40 6.77 16.73
N GLN A 82 23.85 7.84 17.34
CA GLN A 82 24.62 8.84 16.60
C GLN A 82 25.93 8.15 16.20
N SER A 83 25.86 7.33 15.16
CA SER A 83 27.02 6.95 14.40
C SER A 83 27.41 8.18 13.58
N LYS A 84 28.28 9.01 14.14
CA LYS A 84 29.21 9.80 13.37
C LYS A 84 30.19 8.84 12.71
N ASN A 85 29.72 8.03 11.78
CA ASN A 85 30.59 7.29 10.88
C ASN A 85 31.00 8.25 9.75
N PRO A 86 32.31 8.22 9.39
CA PRO A 86 32.85 9.12 8.38
C PRO A 86 32.13 8.85 7.07
N LYS A 87 31.56 9.91 6.51
CA LYS A 87 31.19 10.14 5.11
C LYS A 87 31.36 8.91 4.19
N HIS A 88 30.41 7.98 4.21
CA HIS A 88 30.06 7.29 2.97
C HIS A 88 29.47 8.37 2.06
N GLN A 89 30.36 9.08 1.34
CA GLN A 89 29.97 9.96 0.27
C GLN A 89 29.10 9.14 -0.67
N ASN A 90 27.80 9.40 -0.66
CA ASN A 90 26.88 8.75 -1.57
C ASN A 90 27.26 9.22 -2.98
N VAL A 91 27.90 8.34 -3.72
CA VAL A 91 28.69 8.57 -4.93
C VAL A 91 27.96 9.42 -5.98
N TYR A 92 26.62 9.43 -6.04
CA TYR A 92 25.87 10.16 -7.05
C TYR A 92 25.09 11.38 -6.52
N GLN A 93 24.98 11.58 -5.19
CA GLN A 93 24.15 12.67 -4.64
C GLN A 93 24.68 14.05 -5.04
N ASP A 94 25.99 14.27 -4.89
CA ASP A 94 26.62 15.53 -5.26
C ASP A 94 26.52 15.82 -6.75
N PHE A 95 26.66 14.78 -7.59
CA PHE A 95 26.54 14.91 -9.04
C PHE A 95 25.16 15.40 -9.48
N PHE A 96 24.09 14.82 -8.90
CA PHE A 96 22.73 15.24 -9.21
C PHE A 96 22.25 16.42 -8.38
N GLY A 97 22.95 16.79 -7.31
CA GLY A 97 22.59 17.86 -6.38
C GLY A 97 21.44 17.45 -5.44
N PHE A 98 21.38 16.18 -5.04
CA PHE A 98 20.44 15.70 -4.05
C PHE A 98 20.93 15.99 -2.63
N SER A 99 20.01 16.35 -1.74
CA SER A 99 20.28 16.48 -0.31
C SER A 99 20.38 15.12 0.39
N GLU A 100 19.74 14.12 -0.19
CA GLU A 100 19.66 12.73 0.31
C GLU A 100 19.29 11.76 -0.83
N LYS A 101 19.27 10.44 -0.54
CA LYS A 101 18.90 9.44 -1.55
C LYS A 101 17.40 9.49 -1.86
N PRO A 102 17.00 9.80 -3.11
CA PRO A 102 15.58 9.90 -3.46
C PRO A 102 14.87 8.54 -3.40
N PHE A 103 15.55 7.44 -3.67
CA PHE A 103 14.96 6.10 -3.79
C PHE A 103 15.48 5.14 -2.71
N ASP A 104 15.71 5.64 -1.49
CA ASP A 104 16.03 4.80 -0.36
C ASP A 104 14.86 3.83 -0.08
N LEU A 105 15.21 2.60 0.33
CA LEU A 105 14.25 1.55 0.70
C LEU A 105 13.75 1.71 2.13
N THR A 106 14.48 2.45 2.96
CA THR A 106 14.06 2.75 4.33
C THR A 106 12.78 3.60 4.32
N PRO A 107 11.73 3.16 5.01
CA PRO A 107 10.48 3.93 5.07
C PRO A 107 10.68 5.28 5.76
N ASP A 108 10.47 6.38 5.02
CA ASP A 108 10.48 7.74 5.57
C ASP A 108 9.18 8.45 5.17
N PRO A 109 8.39 8.92 6.15
CA PRO A 109 7.08 9.55 5.90
C PRO A 109 7.09 10.75 4.95
N LYS A 110 8.21 11.49 4.85
CA LYS A 110 8.32 12.63 3.93
C LYS A 110 8.24 12.22 2.45
N TYR A 111 8.60 10.96 2.14
CA TYR A 111 8.48 10.38 0.80
C TYR A 111 7.13 9.71 0.54
N LEU A 112 6.16 9.87 1.43
CA LEU A 112 4.83 9.30 1.23
C LEU A 112 4.17 9.95 0.00
N TYR A 113 3.87 9.13 -0.98
CA TYR A 113 3.08 9.50 -2.15
C TYR A 113 1.71 8.84 -2.09
N LEU A 114 0.69 9.64 -1.94
CA LEU A 114 -0.69 9.17 -1.93
C LEU A 114 -1.29 9.33 -3.33
N SER A 115 -1.39 8.23 -4.07
CA SER A 115 -2.14 8.21 -5.32
C SER A 115 -3.64 8.40 -5.06
N PRO A 116 -4.46 8.68 -6.08
CA PRO A 116 -5.93 8.75 -5.93
C PRO A 116 -6.50 7.49 -5.25
N LYS A 117 -6.06 6.30 -5.66
CA LYS A 117 -6.46 5.02 -5.05
C LYS A 117 -6.03 4.89 -3.59
N HIS A 118 -4.83 5.35 -3.25
CA HIS A 118 -4.38 5.37 -1.85
C HIS A 118 -5.27 6.29 -0.99
N LYS A 119 -5.69 7.44 -1.52
CA LYS A 119 -6.61 8.35 -0.82
C LYS A 119 -7.98 7.74 -0.63
N GLU A 120 -8.48 7.01 -1.63
CA GLU A 120 -9.74 6.28 -1.55
C GLU A 120 -9.69 5.21 -0.44
N VAL A 121 -8.65 4.37 -0.42
CA VAL A 121 -8.45 3.36 0.64
C VAL A 121 -8.40 4.03 2.02
N LEU A 122 -7.69 5.16 2.15
CA LEU A 122 -7.61 5.90 3.41
C LEU A 122 -8.97 6.45 3.84
N ALA A 123 -9.76 7.01 2.92
CA ALA A 123 -11.09 7.52 3.21
C ALA A 123 -12.01 6.40 3.73
N HIS A 124 -11.96 5.25 3.09
CA HIS A 124 -12.71 4.09 3.53
C HIS A 124 -12.24 3.54 4.89
N LEU A 125 -10.93 3.57 5.17
CA LEU A 125 -10.42 3.21 6.49
C LEU A 125 -10.97 4.13 7.58
N VAL A 126 -10.93 5.46 7.35
CA VAL A 126 -11.51 6.44 8.28
C VAL A 126 -12.97 6.13 8.52
N TYR A 127 -13.73 5.95 7.44
CA TYR A 127 -15.15 5.63 7.50
C TYR A 127 -15.41 4.33 8.29
N GLY A 128 -14.69 3.24 7.95
CA GLY A 128 -14.84 1.96 8.65
C GLY A 128 -14.52 2.02 10.14
N LEU A 129 -13.54 2.83 10.54
CA LEU A 129 -13.25 3.06 11.95
C LEU A 129 -14.29 3.94 12.63
N GLN A 130 -14.90 4.89 11.91
CA GLN A 130 -15.98 5.72 12.44
C GLN A 130 -17.28 4.95 12.65
N GLU A 131 -17.61 4.04 11.73
CA GLU A 131 -18.80 3.17 11.81
C GLU A 131 -18.68 2.04 12.86
N ASN A 132 -17.55 1.98 13.57
CA ASN A 132 -17.30 0.99 14.61
C ASN A 132 -17.42 -0.48 14.12
N ASN A 133 -17.03 -0.73 12.86
CA ASN A 133 -16.98 -2.06 12.30
C ASN A 133 -15.93 -2.92 13.01
N GLY A 134 -16.30 -4.13 13.44
CA GLY A 134 -15.42 -4.97 14.26
C GLY A 134 -14.13 -5.39 13.56
N PHE A 135 -14.21 -5.77 12.26
CA PHE A 135 -13.04 -6.18 11.47
C PHE A 135 -12.95 -5.44 10.15
N LEU A 136 -11.73 -4.93 9.88
CA LEU A 136 -11.33 -4.36 8.61
C LEU A 136 -10.14 -5.14 8.05
N LYS A 137 -10.05 -5.26 6.73
CA LYS A 137 -8.96 -5.97 6.06
C LYS A 137 -8.37 -5.14 4.94
N ILE A 138 -7.04 -5.08 4.88
CA ILE A 138 -6.27 -4.46 3.80
C ILE A 138 -5.34 -5.51 3.22
N VAL A 139 -5.50 -5.79 1.94
CA VAL A 139 -4.64 -6.73 1.22
C VAL A 139 -3.89 -5.99 0.11
N GLY A 140 -2.69 -6.43 -0.20
CA GLY A 140 -1.93 -5.91 -1.34
C GLY A 140 -0.59 -6.61 -1.47
N GLU A 141 -0.02 -6.56 -2.65
CA GLU A 141 1.27 -7.17 -2.98
C GLU A 141 2.40 -6.66 -2.08
N VAL A 142 3.47 -7.45 -2.00
CA VAL A 142 4.70 -7.06 -1.29
C VAL A 142 5.27 -5.79 -1.89
N GLY A 143 5.56 -4.79 -1.04
CA GLY A 143 6.19 -3.54 -1.49
C GLY A 143 5.24 -2.50 -2.09
N THR A 144 3.91 -2.69 -2.03
CA THR A 144 2.90 -1.68 -2.44
C THR A 144 2.79 -0.50 -1.46
N GLY A 145 3.38 -0.61 -0.26
CA GLY A 145 3.37 0.48 0.73
C GLY A 145 2.29 0.37 1.80
N LYS A 146 1.63 -0.78 1.97
CA LYS A 146 0.58 -1.03 2.98
C LYS A 146 0.92 -0.49 4.35
N THR A 147 2.02 -0.97 4.93
CA THR A 147 2.50 -0.56 6.26
C THR A 147 2.75 0.94 6.37
N MET A 148 3.26 1.57 5.30
CA MET A 148 3.57 3.00 5.30
C MET A 148 2.31 3.86 5.30
N ILE A 149 1.34 3.50 4.46
CA ILE A 149 0.02 4.16 4.39
C ILE A 149 -0.68 4.03 5.73
N CYS A 150 -0.76 2.83 6.29
CA CYS A 150 -1.38 2.60 7.59
C CYS A 150 -0.72 3.41 8.71
N ARG A 151 0.60 3.39 8.81
CA ARG A 151 1.32 4.17 9.83
C ARG A 151 1.08 5.67 9.70
N SER A 152 1.05 6.18 8.48
CA SER A 152 0.78 7.62 8.26
C SER A 152 -0.63 7.98 8.67
N PHE A 153 -1.60 7.16 8.27
CA PHE A 153 -2.99 7.30 8.66
C PHE A 153 -3.17 7.29 10.19
N LEU A 154 -2.56 6.32 10.86
CA LEU A 154 -2.67 6.16 12.31
C LEU A 154 -2.07 7.31 13.12
N ARG A 155 -1.08 8.01 12.59
CA ARG A 155 -0.55 9.22 13.22
C ARG A 155 -1.58 10.34 13.27
N GLU A 156 -2.47 10.38 12.31
CA GLU A 156 -3.52 11.39 12.21
C GLU A 156 -4.72 11.09 13.10
N LEU A 157 -5.01 9.80 13.31
CA LEU A 157 -6.14 9.36 14.16
C LEU A 157 -5.85 9.43 15.67
N ARG A 158 -4.64 9.77 16.10
CA ARG A 158 -4.20 9.65 17.51
C ARG A 158 -5.00 10.42 18.53
N THR A 159 -5.74 11.45 18.18
CA THR A 159 -6.54 12.25 19.13
C THR A 159 -7.74 11.48 19.65
N ASP A 160 -8.28 10.55 18.87
CA ASP A 160 -9.57 9.91 19.14
C ASP A 160 -9.44 8.39 19.31
N PHE A 161 -8.22 7.83 19.12
CA PHE A 161 -8.00 6.38 19.12
C PHE A 161 -6.79 5.96 19.96
N ASN A 162 -6.98 4.93 20.77
CA ASN A 162 -5.90 4.15 21.38
C ASN A 162 -5.52 3.00 20.43
N ILE A 163 -4.25 2.90 20.06
CA ILE A 163 -3.80 2.01 19.01
C ILE A 163 -2.80 1.01 19.55
N ALA A 164 -3.10 -0.29 19.38
CA ALA A 164 -2.13 -1.37 19.55
C ALA A 164 -1.67 -1.84 18.17
N TYR A 165 -0.36 -1.71 17.88
CA TYR A 165 0.20 -2.07 16.58
C TYR A 165 1.16 -3.28 16.67
N ILE A 166 0.82 -4.38 16.02
CA ILE A 166 1.55 -5.64 16.02
C ILE A 166 2.25 -5.82 14.68
N PHE A 167 3.59 -5.73 14.71
CA PHE A 167 4.44 -5.82 13.51
C PHE A 167 4.82 -7.23 13.09
N ASN A 168 4.99 -8.11 14.06
CA ASN A 168 5.43 -9.48 13.81
C ASN A 168 4.41 -10.42 14.43
N PRO A 169 3.51 -10.99 13.63
CA PRO A 169 2.45 -11.85 14.12
C PRO A 169 2.89 -13.31 14.32
N ALA A 170 4.18 -13.65 14.21
CA ALA A 170 4.70 -14.98 14.56
C ALA A 170 4.70 -15.19 16.09
N ILE A 171 3.53 -15.10 16.70
CA ILE A 171 3.25 -15.14 18.14
C ILE A 171 2.10 -16.10 18.43
N ASN A 172 2.07 -16.66 19.63
CA ASN A 172 0.95 -17.48 20.10
C ASN A 172 -0.17 -16.63 20.72
N GLU A 173 -1.30 -17.25 21.09
CA GLU A 173 -2.48 -16.53 21.59
C GLU A 173 -2.19 -15.77 22.90
N LEU A 174 -1.31 -16.31 23.78
CA LEU A 174 -0.94 -15.64 25.02
C LEU A 174 -0.07 -14.42 24.74
N GLU A 175 0.92 -14.57 23.87
CA GLU A 175 1.81 -13.48 23.44
C GLU A 175 1.04 -12.37 22.71
N LEU A 176 0.01 -12.72 21.91
CA LEU A 176 -0.90 -11.75 21.31
C LEU A 176 -1.55 -10.86 22.38
N LEU A 177 -2.16 -11.47 23.41
CA LEU A 177 -2.81 -10.74 24.49
C LEU A 177 -1.82 -9.88 25.29
N GLN A 178 -0.63 -10.41 25.57
CA GLN A 178 0.43 -9.69 26.23
C GLN A 178 0.88 -8.47 25.43
N THR A 179 1.04 -8.64 24.12
CA THR A 179 1.45 -7.56 23.21
C THR A 179 0.37 -6.48 23.12
N ILE A 180 -0.90 -6.86 22.91
CA ILE A 180 -2.01 -5.90 22.88
C ILE A 180 -2.05 -5.08 24.18
N ASN A 181 -2.02 -5.73 25.35
CA ASN A 181 -2.02 -5.02 26.64
C ASN A 181 -0.81 -4.08 26.75
N SER A 182 0.39 -4.54 26.38
CA SER A 182 1.61 -3.72 26.46
C SER A 182 1.56 -2.50 25.55
N GLU A 183 1.05 -2.66 24.32
CA GLU A 183 0.90 -1.56 23.36
C GLU A 183 -0.12 -0.50 23.83
N LEU A 184 -1.14 -0.94 24.58
CA LEU A 184 -2.13 -0.05 25.22
C LEU A 184 -1.66 0.51 26.58
N GLY A 185 -0.43 0.22 27.01
CA GLY A 185 0.11 0.68 28.29
C GLY A 185 -0.37 -0.10 29.51
N LEU A 186 -0.99 -1.26 29.31
CA LEU A 186 -1.48 -2.12 30.39
C LEU A 186 -0.41 -3.14 30.83
N PRO A 187 -0.55 -3.75 32.02
CA PRO A 187 0.33 -4.84 32.47
C PRO A 187 0.25 -6.06 31.54
N GLY A 188 1.27 -6.26 30.68
CA GLY A 188 1.31 -7.35 29.68
C GLY A 188 1.97 -8.65 30.16
N LYS A 189 2.59 -8.71 31.35
CA LYS A 189 3.43 -9.86 31.79
C LYS A 189 2.68 -11.01 32.42
N SER A 190 1.35 -11.06 32.42
CA SER A 190 0.60 -12.17 33.00
C SER A 190 0.67 -13.44 32.14
N LYS A 191 0.80 -14.61 32.80
CA LYS A 191 0.69 -15.93 32.16
C LYS A 191 -0.75 -16.43 32.02
N SER A 192 -1.74 -15.73 32.61
CA SER A 192 -3.15 -16.08 32.56
C SER A 192 -3.85 -15.30 31.44
N LYS A 193 -4.34 -16.00 30.42
CA LYS A 193 -5.17 -15.40 29.35
C LYS A 193 -6.37 -14.67 29.93
N LYS A 194 -7.07 -15.30 30.90
CA LYS A 194 -8.23 -14.69 31.54
C LYS A 194 -7.90 -13.35 32.15
N LYS A 195 -6.81 -13.27 32.96
CA LYS A 195 -6.40 -12.00 33.59
C LYS A 195 -6.08 -10.91 32.57
N LEU A 196 -5.44 -11.28 31.44
CA LEU A 196 -5.12 -10.31 30.36
C LEU A 196 -6.39 -9.81 29.67
N ILE A 197 -7.37 -10.70 29.45
CA ILE A 197 -8.67 -10.33 28.84
C ILE A 197 -9.47 -9.44 29.82
N ASP A 198 -9.50 -9.77 31.09
CA ASP A 198 -10.23 -8.98 32.12
C ASP A 198 -9.64 -7.56 32.22
N LEU A 199 -8.30 -7.43 32.21
CA LEU A 199 -7.60 -6.13 32.19
C LEU A 199 -7.92 -5.33 30.92
N LEU A 200 -7.86 -6.00 29.77
CA LEU A 200 -8.20 -5.36 28.49
C LEU A 200 -9.64 -4.88 28.49
N ASN A 201 -10.59 -5.72 28.90
CA ASN A 201 -12.01 -5.37 28.94
C ASN A 201 -12.29 -4.17 29.84
N ALA A 202 -11.70 -4.13 31.04
CA ALA A 202 -11.83 -2.99 31.96
C ALA A 202 -11.30 -1.69 31.30
N PHE A 203 -10.15 -1.76 30.64
CA PHE A 203 -9.57 -0.63 29.91
C PHE A 203 -10.47 -0.17 28.75
N LEU A 204 -11.00 -1.09 27.97
CA LEU A 204 -11.88 -0.78 26.84
C LEU A 204 -13.15 -0.02 27.30
N LEU A 205 -13.75 -0.46 28.41
CA LEU A 205 -14.91 0.23 29.00
C LEU A 205 -14.56 1.63 29.53
N GLU A 206 -13.40 1.78 30.18
CA GLU A 206 -12.92 3.08 30.65
C GLU A 206 -12.66 4.06 29.49
N GLU A 207 -11.96 3.62 28.45
CA GLU A 207 -11.67 4.45 27.27
C GLU A 207 -12.95 4.82 26.52
N ARG A 208 -13.89 3.88 26.43
CA ARG A 208 -15.21 4.17 25.85
C ARG A 208 -15.97 5.25 26.61
N ALA A 209 -15.93 5.21 27.95
CA ALA A 209 -16.56 6.24 28.80
C ALA A 209 -15.92 7.62 28.59
N LYS A 210 -14.65 7.69 28.19
CA LYS A 210 -13.95 8.94 27.82
C LYS A 210 -14.22 9.39 26.38
N GLY A 211 -14.96 8.61 25.59
CA GLY A 211 -15.21 8.86 24.16
C GLY A 211 -14.09 8.40 23.23
N HIS A 212 -13.10 7.70 23.75
CA HIS A 212 -12.02 7.13 22.94
C HIS A 212 -12.38 5.76 22.38
N ARG A 213 -11.79 5.42 21.24
CA ARG A 213 -11.92 4.10 20.59
C ARG A 213 -10.61 3.35 20.65
N VAL A 214 -10.67 2.02 20.64
CA VAL A 214 -9.49 1.17 20.65
C VAL A 214 -9.39 0.37 19.36
N VAL A 215 -8.24 0.43 18.71
CA VAL A 215 -7.96 -0.25 17.44
C VAL A 215 -6.72 -1.13 17.59
N VAL A 216 -6.85 -2.40 17.26
CA VAL A 216 -5.72 -3.34 17.14
C VAL A 216 -5.40 -3.52 15.67
N ILE A 217 -4.15 -3.26 15.30
CA ILE A 217 -3.67 -3.40 13.93
C ILE A 217 -2.63 -4.48 13.88
N ILE A 218 -2.81 -5.40 12.96
CA ILE A 218 -1.90 -6.52 12.76
C ILE A 218 -1.36 -6.44 11.35
N ASP A 219 -0.08 -6.17 11.26
CA ASP A 219 0.66 -6.17 9.97
C ASP A 219 1.16 -7.59 9.67
N GLU A 220 1.32 -7.91 8.39
CA GLU A 220 1.70 -9.24 7.88
C GLU A 220 0.75 -10.36 8.42
N ALA A 221 -0.55 -10.08 8.50
CA ALA A 221 -1.54 -10.97 9.12
C ALA A 221 -1.65 -12.35 8.44
N GLN A 222 -1.11 -12.56 7.24
CA GLN A 222 -1.04 -13.89 6.61
C GLN A 222 -0.13 -14.86 7.37
N ASP A 223 0.76 -14.35 8.24
CA ASP A 223 1.69 -15.17 9.03
C ASP A 223 1.09 -15.62 10.37
N LEU A 224 -0.15 -15.19 10.69
CA LEU A 224 -0.88 -15.61 11.87
C LEU A 224 -1.27 -17.07 11.80
N GLU A 225 -1.04 -17.80 12.89
CA GLU A 225 -1.61 -19.12 13.07
C GLU A 225 -3.15 -19.09 13.21
N PRO A 226 -3.87 -20.10 12.75
CA PRO A 226 -5.34 -20.18 12.88
C PRO A 226 -5.87 -19.99 14.31
N LYS A 227 -5.13 -20.48 15.31
CA LYS A 227 -5.49 -20.34 16.74
C LYS A 227 -5.42 -18.87 17.19
N VAL A 228 -4.43 -18.13 16.69
CA VAL A 228 -4.27 -16.70 17.00
C VAL A 228 -5.36 -15.87 16.32
N MET A 229 -5.73 -16.23 15.09
CA MET A 229 -6.88 -15.62 14.40
C MET A 229 -8.20 -15.87 15.13
N GLU A 230 -8.38 -17.08 15.69
CA GLU A 230 -9.55 -17.38 16.49
C GLU A 230 -9.56 -16.59 17.81
N GLN A 231 -8.39 -16.37 18.43
CA GLN A 231 -8.28 -15.48 19.60
C GLN A 231 -8.70 -14.04 19.26
N LEU A 232 -8.32 -13.52 18.09
CA LEU A 232 -8.78 -12.21 17.61
C LEU A 232 -10.29 -12.16 17.42
N ARG A 233 -10.88 -13.22 16.87
CA ARG A 233 -12.33 -13.36 16.75
C ARG A 233 -13.02 -13.28 18.13
N LEU A 234 -12.45 -13.96 19.13
CA LEU A 234 -12.98 -13.90 20.50
C LEU A 234 -12.85 -12.51 21.10
N LEU A 235 -11.74 -11.81 20.88
CA LEU A 235 -11.57 -10.41 21.33
C LEU A 235 -12.60 -9.46 20.71
N SER A 236 -13.00 -9.69 19.46
CA SER A 236 -14.04 -8.88 18.81
C SER A 236 -15.45 -9.08 19.40
N ASN A 237 -15.63 -10.02 20.35
CA ASN A 237 -16.86 -10.18 21.13
C ASN A 237 -16.89 -9.24 22.35
N LEU A 238 -15.80 -8.51 22.62
CA LEU A 238 -15.81 -7.47 23.66
C LEU A 238 -16.67 -6.32 23.18
N GLU A 239 -17.92 -6.28 23.66
CA GLU A 239 -18.95 -5.32 23.25
C GLU A 239 -19.83 -4.95 24.44
N THR A 240 -20.47 -3.82 24.35
CA THR A 240 -21.62 -3.43 25.18
C THR A 240 -22.91 -3.91 24.49
N ASP A 241 -24.06 -3.66 25.09
CA ASP A 241 -25.35 -3.98 24.46
C ASP A 241 -25.58 -3.27 23.12
N THR A 242 -24.83 -2.20 22.84
CA THR A 242 -25.06 -1.34 21.66
C THR A 242 -23.85 -1.21 20.74
N GLU A 243 -22.62 -1.50 21.20
CA GLU A 243 -21.42 -1.17 20.44
C GLU A 243 -20.24 -2.11 20.69
N LYS A 244 -19.39 -2.26 19.65
CA LYS A 244 -18.10 -2.93 19.76
C LYS A 244 -17.12 -2.05 20.52
N LEU A 245 -16.39 -2.64 21.48
CA LEU A 245 -15.37 -1.94 22.28
C LEU A 245 -13.99 -1.91 21.61
N ILE A 246 -13.75 -2.85 20.67
CA ILE A 246 -12.47 -3.01 20.01
C ILE A 246 -12.66 -3.23 18.52
N GLN A 247 -11.85 -2.57 17.70
CA GLN A 247 -11.79 -2.76 16.27
C GLN A 247 -10.47 -3.42 15.89
N ILE A 248 -10.50 -4.29 14.88
CA ILE A 248 -9.34 -5.06 14.46
C ILE A 248 -9.09 -4.82 12.97
N VAL A 249 -7.89 -4.38 12.63
CA VAL A 249 -7.45 -4.15 11.25
C VAL A 249 -6.39 -5.19 10.90
N LEU A 250 -6.72 -6.05 9.94
CA LEU A 250 -5.80 -7.04 9.40
C LEU A 250 -5.16 -6.48 8.12
N ILE A 251 -3.84 -6.38 8.12
CA ILE A 251 -3.06 -5.95 6.97
C ILE A 251 -2.21 -7.13 6.50
N GLY A 252 -2.31 -7.49 5.24
CA GLY A 252 -1.58 -8.66 4.75
C GLY A 252 -1.35 -8.67 3.25
N GLN A 253 -0.69 -9.74 2.82
CA GLN A 253 -0.48 -10.07 1.42
C GLN A 253 -1.70 -10.85 0.89
N PRO A 254 -1.83 -11.07 -0.45
CA PRO A 254 -2.93 -11.85 -1.01
C PRO A 254 -3.07 -13.25 -0.41
N GLU A 255 -1.99 -13.81 0.17
CA GLU A 255 -1.99 -15.08 0.90
C GLU A 255 -2.94 -15.09 2.11
N LEU A 256 -3.22 -13.91 2.70
CA LEU A 256 -4.19 -13.77 3.79
C LEU A 256 -5.58 -14.30 3.39
N GLU A 257 -5.96 -14.13 2.13
CA GLU A 257 -7.23 -14.67 1.60
C GLU A 257 -7.27 -16.21 1.72
N LYS A 258 -6.15 -16.86 1.38
CA LYS A 258 -6.04 -18.33 1.47
C LYS A 258 -6.08 -18.79 2.93
N VAL A 259 -5.50 -18.03 3.84
CA VAL A 259 -5.55 -18.33 5.27
C VAL A 259 -6.98 -18.19 5.80
N LEU A 260 -7.66 -17.09 5.48
CA LEU A 260 -9.05 -16.84 5.90
C LEU A 260 -10.07 -17.79 5.23
N ALA A 261 -9.71 -18.41 4.11
CA ALA A 261 -10.56 -19.39 3.44
C ALA A 261 -10.64 -20.75 4.14
N LYS A 262 -9.74 -21.03 5.11
CA LYS A 262 -9.75 -22.30 5.87
C LYS A 262 -11.06 -22.46 6.66
N ASP A 263 -11.59 -23.68 6.72
CA ASP A 263 -12.89 -23.97 7.33
C ASP A 263 -13.03 -23.49 8.78
N GLY A 264 -11.98 -23.62 9.58
CA GLY A 264 -11.94 -23.14 10.97
C GLY A 264 -12.07 -21.64 11.16
N LEU A 265 -11.90 -20.82 10.08
CA LEU A 265 -11.93 -19.37 10.15
C LEU A 265 -13.18 -18.74 9.48
N ARG A 266 -14.17 -19.57 9.15
CA ARG A 266 -15.43 -19.12 8.50
C ARG A 266 -16.11 -18.00 9.30
N GLN A 267 -16.19 -18.13 10.62
CA GLN A 267 -16.83 -17.14 11.49
C GLN A 267 -16.06 -15.80 11.52
N LEU A 268 -14.72 -15.84 11.53
CA LEU A 268 -13.89 -14.65 11.43
C LEU A 268 -14.11 -13.95 10.08
N ARG A 269 -14.09 -14.71 8.98
CA ARG A 269 -14.32 -14.18 7.63
C ARG A 269 -15.67 -13.46 7.50
N GLN A 270 -16.73 -13.98 8.11
CA GLN A 270 -18.05 -13.36 8.11
C GLN A 270 -18.12 -12.02 8.88
N ARG A 271 -17.17 -11.78 9.78
CA ARG A 271 -17.07 -10.53 10.57
C ARG A 271 -16.25 -9.45 9.88
N ILE A 272 -15.53 -9.78 8.80
CA ILE A 272 -14.82 -8.80 8.00
C ILE A 272 -15.84 -8.12 7.10
N THR A 273 -16.30 -6.96 7.51
CA THR A 273 -17.33 -6.18 6.80
C THR A 273 -16.74 -5.29 5.74
N ILE A 274 -15.50 -4.86 5.92
CA ILE A 274 -14.81 -3.92 5.05
C ILE A 274 -13.48 -4.50 4.63
N GLN A 275 -13.26 -4.56 3.32
CA GLN A 275 -12.01 -5.03 2.75
C GLN A 275 -11.56 -4.14 1.61
N TRP A 276 -10.25 -3.92 1.54
CA TRP A 276 -9.62 -3.18 0.44
C TRP A 276 -8.42 -3.92 -0.10
N GLU A 277 -8.23 -3.73 -1.40
CA GLU A 277 -7.04 -4.18 -2.09
C GLU A 277 -6.20 -2.96 -2.51
N LEU A 278 -4.98 -2.91 -1.98
CA LEU A 278 -3.99 -1.92 -2.37
C LEU A 278 -3.28 -2.38 -3.64
N LEU A 279 -3.75 -1.90 -4.76
CA LEU A 279 -3.20 -2.22 -6.06
C LEU A 279 -1.86 -1.51 -6.32
N PRO A 280 -0.97 -2.08 -7.16
CA PRO A 280 0.20 -1.37 -7.65
C PRO A 280 -0.18 -0.06 -8.38
N LEU A 281 0.75 0.88 -8.40
CA LEU A 281 0.60 2.15 -9.11
C LEU A 281 0.43 1.92 -10.62
N ASN A 282 -0.44 2.67 -11.26
CA ASN A 282 -0.51 2.72 -12.71
C ASN A 282 0.66 3.53 -13.32
N LEU A 283 0.71 3.67 -14.63
CA LEU A 283 1.81 4.39 -15.32
C LEU A 283 1.90 5.87 -14.89
N GLU A 284 0.78 6.57 -14.83
CA GLU A 284 0.76 8.00 -14.44
C GLU A 284 1.07 8.18 -12.95
N GLU A 285 0.54 7.31 -12.11
CA GLU A 285 0.88 7.28 -10.68
C GLU A 285 2.36 6.94 -10.46
N THR A 286 2.93 6.04 -11.26
CA THR A 286 4.38 5.73 -11.25
C THR A 286 5.21 6.96 -11.62
N ARG A 287 4.77 7.73 -12.63
CA ARG A 287 5.40 9.00 -13.00
C ARG A 287 5.35 9.99 -11.84
N GLY A 288 4.17 10.19 -11.27
CA GLY A 288 3.96 11.06 -10.11
C GLY A 288 4.80 10.65 -8.91
N TYR A 289 4.89 9.35 -8.63
CA TYR A 289 5.70 8.79 -7.57
C TYR A 289 7.20 9.09 -7.75
N ILE A 290 7.75 8.82 -8.93
CA ILE A 290 9.16 9.10 -9.24
C ILE A 290 9.44 10.60 -9.08
N GLN A 291 8.58 11.46 -9.67
CA GLN A 291 8.75 12.91 -9.59
C GLN A 291 8.64 13.42 -8.15
N HIS A 292 7.69 12.91 -7.36
CA HIS A 292 7.54 13.26 -5.95
C HIS A 292 8.82 12.96 -5.16
N ARG A 293 9.37 11.75 -5.30
CA ARG A 293 10.60 11.35 -4.59
C ARG A 293 11.81 12.19 -5.01
N LEU A 294 11.94 12.48 -6.30
CA LEU A 294 12.97 13.37 -6.79
C LEU A 294 12.82 14.79 -6.21
N ASN A 295 11.62 15.34 -6.19
CA ASN A 295 11.35 16.67 -5.66
C ASN A 295 11.67 16.78 -4.17
N VAL A 296 11.35 15.76 -3.37
CA VAL A 296 11.69 15.73 -1.93
C VAL A 296 13.19 15.71 -1.70
N ALA A 297 13.95 14.94 -2.51
CA ALA A 297 15.39 14.80 -2.38
C ALA A 297 16.18 15.94 -3.06
N LEU A 298 15.57 16.67 -3.99
CA LEU A 298 16.25 17.70 -4.76
C LEU A 298 16.59 18.91 -3.89
N GLY A 299 17.89 19.15 -3.73
CA GLY A 299 18.41 20.44 -3.27
C GLY A 299 18.47 21.45 -4.43
N LYS A 300 19.67 21.66 -5.01
CA LYS A 300 19.91 22.58 -6.15
C LYS A 300 20.06 21.87 -7.51
N GLY A 301 19.82 20.56 -7.54
CA GLY A 301 20.13 19.72 -8.70
C GLY A 301 19.02 19.63 -9.75
N LYS A 302 19.34 19.02 -10.89
CA LYS A 302 18.38 18.74 -11.97
C LYS A 302 18.64 17.34 -12.50
N VAL A 303 17.65 16.44 -12.37
CA VAL A 303 17.62 15.15 -13.05
C VAL A 303 16.28 15.00 -13.75
N ARG A 304 16.26 14.45 -14.95
CA ARG A 304 15.02 14.25 -15.71
C ARG A 304 14.94 12.84 -16.24
N PHE A 305 13.88 12.14 -15.87
CA PHE A 305 13.47 10.89 -16.50
C PHE A 305 12.65 11.25 -17.76
N SER A 306 13.04 10.74 -18.93
CA SER A 306 12.21 10.85 -20.12
C SER A 306 10.92 10.04 -19.95
N ARG A 307 9.85 10.40 -20.67
CA ARG A 307 8.58 9.66 -20.64
C ARG A 307 8.79 8.16 -20.88
N GLN A 308 9.56 7.82 -21.92
CA GLN A 308 9.89 6.44 -22.25
C GLN A 308 10.73 5.73 -21.18
N ALA A 309 11.57 6.47 -20.42
CA ALA A 309 12.30 5.89 -19.28
C ALA A 309 11.34 5.52 -18.15
N VAL A 310 10.37 6.38 -17.82
CA VAL A 310 9.32 6.11 -16.84
C VAL A 310 8.48 4.90 -17.27
N GLU A 311 8.07 4.84 -18.53
CA GLU A 311 7.35 3.68 -19.09
C GLU A 311 8.17 2.38 -18.97
N THR A 312 9.49 2.48 -19.14
CA THR A 312 10.39 1.34 -18.96
C THR A 312 10.47 0.93 -17.50
N VAL A 313 10.60 1.89 -16.56
CA VAL A 313 10.55 1.61 -15.11
C VAL A 313 9.22 0.93 -14.75
N TYR A 314 8.08 1.49 -15.18
CA TYR A 314 6.75 0.94 -14.92
C TYR A 314 6.62 -0.51 -15.40
N ARG A 315 7.04 -0.80 -16.64
CA ARG A 315 6.97 -2.14 -17.23
C ARG A 315 7.72 -3.19 -16.41
N PHE A 316 8.89 -2.85 -15.88
CA PHE A 316 9.70 -3.79 -15.11
C PHE A 316 9.30 -3.84 -13.63
N SER A 317 8.90 -2.72 -13.05
CA SER A 317 8.43 -2.66 -11.65
C SER A 317 6.99 -3.14 -11.48
N ARG A 318 6.19 -3.18 -12.57
CA ARG A 318 4.73 -3.41 -12.56
C ARG A 318 3.99 -2.43 -11.63
N GLY A 319 4.55 -1.23 -11.44
CA GLY A 319 3.98 -0.21 -10.55
C GLY A 319 4.20 -0.48 -9.05
N ILE A 320 4.97 -1.48 -8.67
CA ILE A 320 5.27 -1.78 -7.26
C ILE A 320 6.30 -0.77 -6.72
N PRO A 321 5.96 0.09 -5.73
CA PRO A 321 6.83 1.16 -5.22
C PRO A 321 8.23 0.70 -4.82
N ARG A 322 8.34 -0.45 -4.13
CA ARG A 322 9.63 -1.01 -3.74
C ARG A 322 10.51 -1.32 -4.96
N MET A 323 9.93 -1.89 -6.01
CA MET A 323 10.65 -2.20 -7.24
C MET A 323 10.99 -0.94 -8.04
N ILE A 324 10.10 0.08 -8.04
CA ILE A 324 10.39 1.39 -8.63
C ILE A 324 11.63 1.99 -7.97
N ASN A 325 11.71 1.95 -6.63
CA ASN A 325 12.86 2.47 -5.89
C ASN A 325 14.15 1.75 -6.28
N VAL A 326 14.16 0.42 -6.26
CA VAL A 326 15.34 -0.39 -6.62
C VAL A 326 15.82 -0.07 -8.04
N ILE A 327 14.90 -0.02 -9.01
CA ILE A 327 15.24 0.27 -10.41
C ILE A 327 15.74 1.71 -10.55
N CYS A 328 15.07 2.68 -9.93
CA CYS A 328 15.45 4.09 -10.06
C CYS A 328 16.79 4.40 -9.37
N ASP A 329 17.06 3.84 -8.18
CA ASP A 329 18.35 4.00 -7.49
C ASP A 329 19.49 3.45 -8.34
N ARG A 330 19.35 2.23 -8.87
CA ARG A 330 20.36 1.64 -9.75
C ARG A 330 20.52 2.42 -11.06
N THR A 331 19.41 2.96 -11.59
CA THR A 331 19.43 3.82 -12.79
C THR A 331 20.22 5.11 -12.55
N LEU A 332 20.05 5.75 -11.39
CA LEU A 332 20.81 6.94 -11.03
C LEU A 332 22.31 6.65 -10.90
N LEU A 333 22.66 5.50 -10.31
CA LEU A 333 24.06 5.09 -10.20
C LEU A 333 24.71 4.89 -11.58
N ILE A 334 24.03 4.24 -12.52
CA ILE A 334 24.53 4.06 -13.90
C ILE A 334 24.61 5.41 -14.62
N ALA A 335 23.60 6.25 -14.50
CA ALA A 335 23.61 7.58 -15.11
C ALA A 335 24.76 8.46 -14.59
N TYR A 336 25.13 8.33 -13.32
CA TYR A 336 26.31 8.93 -12.73
C TYR A 336 27.60 8.45 -13.41
N THR A 337 27.76 7.14 -13.59
CA THR A 337 28.95 6.59 -14.26
C THR A 337 29.06 7.01 -15.74
N GLU A 338 27.90 7.25 -16.41
CA GLU A 338 27.83 7.78 -17.77
C GLU A 338 27.93 9.33 -17.84
N GLY A 339 28.02 10.02 -16.69
CA GLY A 339 28.11 11.48 -16.61
C GLY A 339 26.87 12.23 -17.12
N THR A 340 25.69 11.59 -17.14
CA THR A 340 24.47 12.18 -17.70
C THR A 340 23.40 12.44 -16.64
N LYS A 341 22.71 13.60 -16.76
CA LYS A 341 21.55 13.94 -15.91
C LYS A 341 20.21 13.66 -16.60
N LYS A 342 20.24 13.20 -17.87
CA LYS A 342 19.05 12.84 -18.63
C LYS A 342 18.89 11.31 -18.65
N ILE A 343 17.88 10.81 -17.98
CA ILE A 343 17.59 9.39 -17.90
C ILE A 343 16.76 8.96 -19.13
N ILE A 344 17.34 8.06 -19.92
CA ILE A 344 16.73 7.48 -21.11
C ILE A 344 16.46 5.98 -20.92
N PRO A 345 15.62 5.33 -21.75
CA PRO A 345 15.28 3.91 -21.62
C PRO A 345 16.48 2.95 -21.59
N LYS A 346 17.56 3.30 -22.32
CA LYS A 346 18.78 2.49 -22.37
C LYS A 346 19.38 2.31 -20.97
N ILE A 347 19.53 3.41 -20.22
CA ILE A 347 20.10 3.42 -18.86
C ILE A 347 19.23 2.56 -17.93
N VAL A 348 17.89 2.72 -17.99
CA VAL A 348 16.95 1.93 -17.19
C VAL A 348 17.06 0.43 -17.51
N LYS A 349 17.13 0.06 -18.79
CA LYS A 349 17.31 -1.35 -19.20
C LYS A 349 18.61 -1.94 -18.68
N THR A 350 19.71 -1.17 -18.69
CA THR A 350 20.98 -1.59 -18.10
C THR A 350 20.85 -1.82 -16.61
N ALA A 351 20.17 -0.90 -15.88
CA ALA A 351 19.90 -1.04 -14.45
C ALA A 351 19.10 -2.30 -14.14
N VAL A 352 18.05 -2.58 -14.91
CA VAL A 352 17.23 -3.79 -14.75
C VAL A 352 18.04 -5.07 -14.99
N LYS A 353 18.90 -5.07 -16.02
CA LYS A 353 19.79 -6.21 -16.29
C LYS A 353 20.75 -6.46 -15.14
N ASP A 354 21.35 -5.42 -14.61
CA ASP A 354 22.22 -5.48 -13.43
C ASP A 354 21.52 -6.08 -12.20
N ILE A 355 20.29 -5.62 -11.92
CA ILE A 355 19.47 -6.15 -10.82
C ILE A 355 19.15 -7.62 -11.04
N GLY A 356 18.77 -8.01 -12.25
CA GLY A 356 18.48 -9.40 -12.62
C GLY A 356 19.66 -10.36 -12.47
N ASN A 357 20.88 -9.86 -12.63
CA ASN A 357 22.09 -10.63 -12.38
C ASN A 357 22.41 -10.82 -10.89
N LEU A 358 21.90 -9.92 -10.03
CA LEU A 358 22.11 -9.96 -8.57
C LEU A 358 21.03 -10.77 -7.85
N VAL A 359 19.84 -10.83 -8.39
CA VAL A 359 18.71 -11.62 -7.86
C VAL A 359 18.26 -12.54 -8.99
N PRO A 360 18.40 -13.88 -8.84
CA PRO A 360 17.76 -14.79 -9.78
C PRO A 360 16.26 -14.51 -9.76
N LEU A 361 15.79 -13.74 -10.71
CA LEU A 361 14.36 -13.67 -11.02
C LEU A 361 13.99 -15.10 -11.36
N GLU A 362 13.25 -15.79 -10.47
CA GLU A 362 12.55 -16.99 -10.89
C GLU A 362 11.79 -16.63 -12.16
N SER A 363 12.36 -17.05 -13.29
CA SER A 363 11.87 -16.61 -14.55
C SER A 363 10.46 -17.16 -14.69
N TRP A 364 9.47 -16.27 -14.86
CA TRP A 364 8.12 -16.69 -15.24
C TRP A 364 8.14 -17.66 -16.44
N ALA A 365 9.18 -17.58 -17.28
CA ALA A 365 9.51 -18.54 -18.27
C ALA A 365 9.62 -19.97 -17.71
N SER A 366 10.22 -20.18 -16.51
CA SER A 366 10.29 -21.50 -15.89
C SER A 366 8.92 -22.02 -15.45
N LYS A 367 7.99 -21.13 -15.11
CA LYS A 367 6.59 -21.53 -14.82
C LYS A 367 5.80 -21.89 -16.08
N ILE A 368 6.04 -21.19 -17.20
CA ILE A 368 5.41 -21.52 -18.50
C ILE A 368 5.96 -22.84 -19.03
N TRP A 369 7.27 -23.08 -18.94
CA TRP A 369 7.86 -24.35 -19.38
C TRP A 369 7.33 -25.53 -18.54
N LYS A 370 7.08 -25.37 -17.25
CA LYS A 370 6.44 -26.42 -16.43
C LYS A 370 4.99 -26.74 -16.82
N LEU A 371 4.30 -25.82 -17.50
CA LEU A 371 2.93 -26.02 -18.00
C LEU A 371 2.90 -26.47 -19.47
N VAL A 372 3.80 -25.93 -20.30
CA VAL A 372 3.83 -26.19 -21.76
C VAL A 372 4.41 -27.56 -22.06
N ILE A 373 5.47 -28.00 -21.37
CA ILE A 373 6.09 -29.32 -21.63
C ILE A 373 5.12 -30.48 -21.37
N PRO A 374 4.39 -30.54 -20.20
CA PRO A 374 3.43 -31.63 -19.98
C PRO A 374 2.28 -31.65 -21.00
N SER A 375 1.79 -30.47 -21.41
CA SER A 375 0.72 -30.39 -22.41
C SER A 375 1.17 -30.77 -23.83
N ALA A 376 2.40 -30.44 -24.23
CA ALA A 376 2.98 -30.86 -25.51
C ALA A 376 3.24 -32.36 -25.53
N ILE A 377 3.71 -32.94 -24.41
CA ILE A 377 3.91 -34.41 -24.28
C ILE A 377 2.57 -35.14 -24.36
N ALA A 378 1.55 -34.64 -23.63
CA ALA A 378 0.21 -35.24 -23.65
C ALA A 378 -0.43 -35.18 -25.05
N ALA A 379 -0.27 -34.04 -25.77
CA ALA A 379 -0.73 -33.91 -27.14
C ALA A 379 0.02 -34.84 -28.10
N GLY A 380 1.34 -35.01 -27.92
CA GLY A 380 2.17 -35.96 -28.71
C GLY A 380 1.76 -37.41 -28.50
N ILE A 381 1.51 -37.83 -27.25
CA ILE A 381 1.05 -39.18 -26.93
C ILE A 381 -0.36 -39.43 -27.50
N GLY A 382 -1.28 -38.45 -27.39
CA GLY A 382 -2.63 -38.53 -27.96
C GLY A 382 -2.60 -38.68 -29.50
N PHE A 383 -1.75 -37.90 -30.18
CA PHE A 383 -1.56 -37.98 -31.62
C PHE A 383 -0.97 -39.35 -32.07
N PHE A 384 0.02 -39.86 -31.32
CA PHE A 384 0.62 -41.19 -31.61
C PHE A 384 -0.36 -42.31 -31.36
N ALA A 385 -1.14 -42.28 -30.27
CA ALA A 385 -2.18 -43.28 -30.01
C ALA A 385 -3.26 -43.28 -31.10
N MET A 386 -3.69 -42.11 -31.56
CA MET A 386 -4.71 -41.99 -32.61
C MET A 386 -4.24 -42.54 -33.96
N ASN A 387 -2.95 -42.38 -34.31
CA ASN A 387 -2.39 -42.96 -35.52
C ASN A 387 -2.09 -44.48 -35.39
N PHE A 388 -1.77 -44.94 -34.18
CA PHE A 388 -1.50 -46.36 -33.96
C PHE A 388 -2.77 -47.24 -34.00
N PHE A 389 -3.90 -46.72 -33.52
CA PHE A 389 -5.20 -47.41 -33.61
C PHE A 389 -5.93 -47.22 -34.94
N ALA A 390 -5.44 -46.35 -35.82
CA ALA A 390 -6.01 -46.11 -37.16
C ALA A 390 -5.39 -46.98 -38.28
N LEU A 391 -4.46 -47.89 -37.96
CA LEU A 391 -3.92 -48.83 -38.95
C LEU A 391 -4.99 -49.88 -39.30
N PRO A 392 -5.38 -50.07 -40.56
CA PRO A 392 -6.32 -51.08 -40.95
C PRO A 392 -5.72 -52.48 -40.73
N GLU A 393 -6.54 -53.38 -40.13
CA GLU A 393 -6.23 -54.80 -40.08
C GLU A 393 -5.93 -55.33 -41.51
N PHE A 394 -4.70 -55.79 -41.69
CA PHE A 394 -4.39 -56.58 -42.90
C PHE A 394 -5.12 -57.92 -42.79
N ASP A 395 -6.18 -58.05 -43.59
CA ASP A 395 -6.93 -59.27 -43.81
C ASP A 395 -6.03 -60.26 -44.50
N ASN A 396 -5.62 -61.32 -43.78
CA ASN A 396 -4.94 -62.51 -44.38
C ASN A 396 -5.98 -63.40 -45.04
N LYS A 397 -6.06 -63.39 -46.36
CA LYS A 397 -6.55 -64.46 -47.13
C LYS A 397 -5.42 -65.12 -47.90
#